data_f47e6a36b2775edc62325d8b5e500583
#
_entry.id   f47e6a36b2775edc62325d8b5e500583
#
_cell.length_a   1.000
_cell.length_b   1.000
_cell.length_c   1.000
_cell.angle_alpha   90.00
_cell.angle_beta   90.00
_cell.angle_gamma   90.00
#
_symmetry.space_group_name_H-M   'P 1'
#
loop_
_entity.id
_entity.type
_entity.pdbx_description
1 polymer ?
#
loop_
_entity_poly.entity_id
_entity_poly.type
_entity_poly.pdbx_seq_one_letter_code
_entity_poly.pdbx_strand_id
1 'polypeptide(L)'
;MTRVDGIYTVLKVVDGDGMIISHKFSHDVIEIRFYGIDAPEIKRCRKLKKDEQITRVAGQYLIKLGHQSRRFLADLAPIGSTIHIRQEKVSKIDFYGRHLAYVFLPDGRCINEVMITSGYAKPLTDYPCNELGKYRTLNAEAKRIGNGLYSFVPNF
;
A
#
# COMPACT_ATOMS: atom_id res chain seq x y z
N MET A 1 -18.02 1.07 -15.95
CA MET A 1 -17.51 0.36 -14.76
C MET A 1 -18.02 1.02 -13.49
N THR A 2 -18.58 0.25 -12.59
CA THR A 2 -19.16 0.75 -11.35
C THR A 2 -18.04 1.15 -10.38
N ARG A 3 -18.17 2.32 -9.75
CA ARG A 3 -17.26 2.74 -8.68
C ARG A 3 -17.50 1.89 -7.46
N VAL A 4 -16.42 1.57 -6.77
CA VAL A 4 -16.48 0.80 -5.52
C VAL A 4 -16.27 1.66 -4.29
N ASP A 5 -16.42 2.98 -4.43
CA ASP A 5 -16.32 3.92 -3.30
C ASP A 5 -17.30 3.52 -2.19
N GLY A 6 -16.90 3.66 -0.94
CA GLY A 6 -17.77 3.41 0.19
C GLY A 6 -17.09 2.90 1.43
N ILE A 7 -17.89 2.38 2.34
CA ILE A 7 -17.46 1.89 3.64
C ILE A 7 -17.33 0.37 3.59
N TYR A 8 -16.19 -0.13 4.06
CA TYR A 8 -15.84 -1.54 4.02
C TYR A 8 -15.30 -2.01 5.37
N THR A 9 -15.30 -3.33 5.53
CA THR A 9 -14.66 -4.02 6.64
C THR A 9 -13.41 -4.73 6.12
N VAL A 10 -12.32 -4.63 6.86
CA VAL A 10 -11.06 -5.31 6.51
C VAL A 10 -11.21 -6.80 6.80
N LEU A 11 -11.05 -7.65 5.79
CA LEU A 11 -11.06 -9.10 5.92
C LEU A 11 -9.64 -9.67 6.02
N LYS A 12 -8.70 -9.11 5.25
CA LYS A 12 -7.31 -9.57 5.21
C LYS A 12 -6.39 -8.47 4.73
N VAL A 13 -5.26 -8.31 5.40
CA VAL A 13 -4.13 -7.51 4.91
C VAL A 13 -3.23 -8.46 4.14
N VAL A 14 -3.15 -8.28 2.82
CA VAL A 14 -2.41 -9.19 1.93
C VAL A 14 -0.91 -8.94 2.06
N ASP A 15 -0.51 -7.68 1.96
CA ASP A 15 0.85 -7.19 2.10
C ASP A 15 0.81 -5.70 2.47
N GLY A 16 1.91 -4.98 2.36
CA GLY A 16 1.98 -3.57 2.77
C GLY A 16 1.25 -2.59 1.85
N ASP A 17 0.66 -3.04 0.77
CA ASP A 17 -0.02 -2.18 -0.20
C ASP A 17 -1.30 -2.78 -0.79
N GLY A 18 -1.84 -3.82 -0.17
CA GLY A 18 -3.06 -4.48 -0.63
C GLY A 18 -3.87 -5.13 0.47
N MET A 19 -5.17 -5.18 0.28
CA MET A 19 -6.15 -5.77 1.22
C MET A 19 -7.27 -6.49 0.49
N ILE A 20 -7.90 -7.43 1.19
CA ILE A 20 -9.20 -7.98 0.84
C ILE A 20 -10.22 -7.38 1.80
N ILE A 21 -11.27 -6.81 1.28
CA ILE A 21 -12.28 -6.06 2.04
C ILE A 21 -13.69 -6.46 1.64
N SER A 22 -14.64 -6.26 2.55
CA SER A 22 -16.06 -6.56 2.34
C SER A 22 -16.88 -5.28 2.48
N HIS A 23 -17.76 -5.01 1.51
CA HIS A 23 -18.65 -3.85 1.57
C HIS A 23 -19.56 -3.97 2.79
N LYS A 24 -19.69 -2.89 3.55
CA LYS A 24 -20.41 -2.90 4.84
C LYS A 24 -21.87 -3.33 4.70
N PHE A 25 -22.53 -2.94 3.61
CA PHE A 25 -23.95 -3.16 3.43
C PHE A 25 -24.28 -4.33 2.50
N SER A 26 -23.60 -4.43 1.34
CA SER A 26 -23.86 -5.51 0.37
C SER A 26 -23.09 -6.78 0.67
N HIS A 27 -22.05 -6.71 1.50
CA HIS A 27 -21.12 -7.80 1.80
C HIS A 27 -20.32 -8.30 0.60
N ASP A 28 -20.31 -7.56 -0.50
CA ASP A 28 -19.45 -7.87 -1.66
C ASP A 28 -18.00 -7.81 -1.25
N VAL A 29 -17.22 -8.82 -1.65
CA VAL A 29 -15.80 -8.94 -1.34
C VAL A 29 -14.98 -8.51 -2.55
N ILE A 30 -14.04 -7.60 -2.34
CA ILE A 30 -13.11 -7.17 -3.38
C ILE A 30 -11.67 -7.18 -2.85
N GLU A 31 -10.72 -7.36 -3.76
CA GLU A 31 -9.31 -7.13 -3.47
C GLU A 31 -8.94 -5.73 -3.97
N ILE A 32 -8.27 -4.97 -3.11
CA ILE A 32 -7.80 -3.63 -3.47
C ILE A 32 -6.28 -3.55 -3.44
N ARG A 33 -5.75 -2.69 -4.31
CA ARG A 33 -4.36 -2.25 -4.38
C ARG A 33 -4.34 -0.76 -4.09
N PHE A 34 -3.45 -0.34 -3.22
CA PHE A 34 -3.40 1.07 -2.82
C PHE A 34 -2.77 1.92 -3.93
N TYR A 35 -3.44 3.02 -4.30
CA TYR A 35 -2.87 3.97 -5.26
C TYR A 35 -1.52 4.51 -4.79
N GLY A 36 -0.60 4.59 -5.73
CA GLY A 36 0.60 5.40 -5.62
C GLY A 36 1.68 4.90 -4.67
N ILE A 37 1.48 3.76 -4.03
CA ILE A 37 2.46 3.22 -3.07
C ILE A 37 2.91 1.81 -3.47
N ASP A 38 4.11 1.46 -3.02
CA ASP A 38 4.73 0.17 -3.28
C ASP A 38 5.48 -0.27 -2.02
N ALA A 39 5.05 -1.37 -1.42
CA ALA A 39 5.73 -2.01 -0.30
C ALA A 39 6.58 -3.17 -0.80
N PRO A 40 7.63 -3.58 -0.05
CA PRO A 40 8.41 -4.76 -0.42
C PRO A 40 7.55 -6.01 -0.48
N GLU A 41 7.91 -6.93 -1.35
CA GLU A 41 7.20 -8.20 -1.52
C GLU A 41 7.39 -9.09 -0.29
N ILE A 42 6.36 -9.89 0.03
CA ILE A 42 6.41 -10.82 1.16
C ILE A 42 6.76 -12.25 0.74
N LYS A 43 6.94 -12.48 -0.55
CA LYS A 43 7.30 -13.79 -1.11
C LYS A 43 8.12 -13.63 -2.38
N ARG A 44 8.79 -14.71 -2.78
CA ARG A 44 9.56 -14.70 -4.03
C ARG A 44 8.65 -14.58 -5.24
N CYS A 45 9.01 -13.66 -6.15
CA CYS A 45 8.30 -13.37 -7.39
C CYS A 45 9.22 -12.61 -8.34
N ARG A 46 8.77 -12.34 -9.56
CA ARG A 46 9.55 -11.57 -10.55
C ARG A 46 9.90 -10.18 -10.06
N LYS A 47 8.94 -9.53 -9.39
CA LYS A 47 9.14 -8.18 -8.88
C LYS A 47 10.23 -8.15 -7.83
N LEU A 48 10.29 -9.15 -6.94
CA LEU A 48 11.34 -9.26 -5.94
C LEU A 48 12.72 -9.30 -6.57
N LYS A 49 12.91 -10.09 -7.63
CA LYS A 49 14.17 -10.17 -8.36
C LYS A 49 14.57 -8.82 -8.96
N LYS A 50 13.62 -8.10 -9.52
CA LYS A 50 13.83 -6.76 -10.05
C LYS A 50 14.23 -5.80 -8.93
N ASP A 51 13.54 -5.87 -7.80
CA ASP A 51 13.81 -5.02 -6.64
C ASP A 51 15.21 -5.30 -6.07
N GLU A 52 15.66 -6.56 -6.01
CA GLU A 52 17.03 -6.92 -5.63
C GLU A 52 18.07 -6.23 -6.52
N GLN A 53 17.84 -6.20 -7.82
CA GLN A 53 18.75 -5.58 -8.78
C GLN A 53 18.80 -4.06 -8.63
N ILE A 54 17.65 -3.44 -8.39
CA ILE A 54 17.53 -1.98 -8.28
C ILE A 54 18.07 -1.48 -6.94
N THR A 55 17.70 -2.13 -5.85
CA THR A 55 18.04 -1.70 -4.49
C THR A 55 19.38 -2.21 -4.00
N ARG A 56 19.87 -3.30 -4.59
CA ARG A 56 21.03 -4.08 -4.14
C ARG A 56 20.86 -4.64 -2.72
N VAL A 57 19.61 -4.85 -2.30
CA VAL A 57 19.26 -5.50 -1.05
C VAL A 57 18.88 -6.94 -1.36
N ALA A 58 19.38 -7.89 -0.57
CA ALA A 58 19.09 -9.31 -0.76
C ALA A 58 17.58 -9.59 -0.66
N GLY A 59 17.07 -10.46 -1.53
CA GLY A 59 15.63 -10.77 -1.61
C GLY A 59 15.08 -11.30 -0.29
N GLN A 60 15.82 -12.12 0.43
CA GLN A 60 15.43 -12.60 1.77
C GLN A 60 15.19 -11.43 2.74
N TYR A 61 16.05 -10.42 2.67
CA TYR A 61 15.94 -9.24 3.53
C TYR A 61 14.77 -8.36 3.11
N LEU A 62 14.56 -8.18 1.80
CA LEU A 62 13.38 -7.46 1.28
C LEU A 62 12.08 -8.13 1.72
N ILE A 63 12.00 -9.46 1.71
CA ILE A 63 10.83 -10.20 2.20
C ILE A 63 10.59 -9.88 3.69
N LYS A 64 11.65 -9.84 4.48
CA LYS A 64 11.58 -9.49 5.89
C LYS A 64 11.02 -8.08 6.09
N LEU A 65 11.50 -7.12 5.29
CA LEU A 65 10.98 -5.76 5.28
C LEU A 65 9.52 -5.71 4.82
N GLY A 66 9.15 -6.52 3.84
CA GLY A 66 7.77 -6.67 3.38
C GLY A 66 6.82 -7.13 4.49
N HIS A 67 7.25 -8.09 5.30
CA HIS A 67 6.48 -8.52 6.47
C HIS A 67 6.34 -7.41 7.52
N GLN A 68 7.34 -6.58 7.70
CA GLN A 68 7.25 -5.42 8.60
C GLN A 68 6.22 -4.40 8.07
N SER A 69 6.23 -4.11 6.78
CA SER A 69 5.22 -3.24 6.17
C SER A 69 3.81 -3.79 6.32
N ARG A 70 3.64 -5.07 6.08
CA ARG A 70 2.35 -5.75 6.25
C ARG A 70 1.86 -5.64 7.70
N ARG A 71 2.75 -5.86 8.66
CA ARG A 71 2.40 -5.75 10.09
C ARG A 71 1.99 -4.33 10.45
N PHE A 72 2.73 -3.34 9.97
CA PHE A 72 2.40 -1.93 10.20
C PHE A 72 1.00 -1.60 9.67
N LEU A 73 0.69 -2.04 8.45
CA LEU A 73 -0.63 -1.83 7.86
C LEU A 73 -1.73 -2.57 8.66
N ALA A 74 -1.46 -3.80 9.09
CA ALA A 74 -2.40 -4.58 9.88
C ALA A 74 -2.67 -3.94 11.25
N ASP A 75 -1.68 -3.26 11.83
CA ASP A 75 -1.87 -2.51 13.08
C ASP A 75 -2.70 -1.25 12.88
N LEU A 76 -2.55 -0.57 11.73
CA LEU A 76 -3.37 0.58 11.38
C LEU A 76 -4.81 0.22 11.09
N ALA A 77 -5.03 -0.87 10.38
CA ALA A 77 -6.34 -1.33 9.94
C ALA A 77 -6.50 -2.83 10.21
N PRO A 78 -6.72 -3.22 11.48
CA PRO A 78 -6.86 -4.62 11.83
C PRO A 78 -8.04 -5.31 11.15
N ILE A 79 -7.98 -6.63 11.03
CA ILE A 79 -9.11 -7.43 10.56
C ILE A 79 -10.36 -7.08 11.39
N GLY A 80 -11.47 -6.84 10.70
CA GLY A 80 -12.75 -6.43 11.31
C GLY A 80 -12.90 -4.92 11.48
N SER A 81 -11.84 -4.13 11.26
CA SER A 81 -11.95 -2.67 11.35
C SER A 81 -12.67 -2.08 10.13
N THR A 82 -13.22 -0.89 10.34
CA THR A 82 -13.91 -0.12 9.30
C THR A 82 -12.96 0.78 8.58
N ILE A 83 -13.04 0.80 7.25
CA ILE A 83 -12.31 1.73 6.39
C ILE A 83 -13.26 2.34 5.38
N HIS A 84 -12.84 3.46 4.80
CA HIS A 84 -13.54 4.09 3.69
C HIS A 84 -12.60 4.12 2.48
N ILE A 85 -13.08 3.76 1.31
CA ILE A 85 -12.26 3.79 0.09
C ILE A 85 -12.82 4.76 -0.93
N ARG A 86 -11.91 5.35 -1.72
CA ARG A 86 -12.22 6.17 -2.88
C ARG A 86 -11.34 5.81 -4.06
N GLN A 87 -11.95 5.84 -5.25
CA GLN A 87 -11.24 5.67 -6.51
C GLN A 87 -11.15 7.00 -7.26
N GLU A 88 -10.13 7.12 -8.08
CA GLU A 88 -10.06 8.20 -9.07
C GLU A 88 -11.05 7.94 -10.21
N LYS A 89 -11.34 8.96 -10.98
CA LYS A 89 -12.27 8.83 -12.14
C LYS A 89 -11.69 7.94 -13.23
N VAL A 90 -10.37 7.93 -13.36
CA VAL A 90 -9.61 7.16 -14.35
C VAL A 90 -8.68 6.21 -13.58
N SER A 91 -8.22 5.12 -14.22
CA SER A 91 -7.31 4.15 -13.61
C SER A 91 -7.90 3.52 -12.33
N LYS A 92 -8.93 2.70 -12.51
CA LYS A 92 -9.67 2.09 -11.40
C LYS A 92 -9.26 0.66 -11.09
N ILE A 93 -8.57 -0.01 -12.02
CA ILE A 93 -8.19 -1.42 -11.92
C ILE A 93 -6.76 -1.57 -12.39
N ASP A 94 -5.97 -2.39 -11.68
CA ASP A 94 -4.60 -2.71 -12.08
C ASP A 94 -4.54 -3.87 -13.09
N PHE A 95 -3.34 -4.26 -13.50
CA PHE A 95 -3.15 -5.34 -14.49
C PHE A 95 -3.64 -6.70 -14.00
N TYR A 96 -3.78 -6.89 -12.70
CA TYR A 96 -4.21 -8.15 -12.09
C TYR A 96 -5.70 -8.16 -11.75
N GLY A 97 -6.45 -7.11 -12.15
CA GLY A 97 -7.88 -6.99 -11.90
C GLY A 97 -8.23 -6.52 -10.50
N ARG A 98 -7.26 -6.06 -9.70
CA ARG A 98 -7.53 -5.51 -8.37
C ARG A 98 -8.02 -4.07 -8.49
N HIS A 99 -8.95 -3.69 -7.64
CA HIS A 99 -9.44 -2.31 -7.59
C HIS A 99 -8.40 -1.41 -6.94
N LEU A 100 -8.06 -0.31 -7.62
CA LEU A 100 -7.16 0.70 -7.07
C LEU A 100 -7.94 1.61 -6.14
N ALA A 101 -7.38 1.94 -4.97
CA ALA A 101 -8.09 2.73 -3.98
C ALA A 101 -7.16 3.61 -3.14
N TYR A 102 -7.69 4.78 -2.75
CA TYR A 102 -7.24 5.51 -1.58
C TYR A 102 -8.04 5.01 -0.39
N VAL A 103 -7.36 4.68 0.70
CA VAL A 103 -7.97 4.05 1.87
C VAL A 103 -7.89 5.01 3.05
N PHE A 104 -9.03 5.23 3.69
CA PHE A 104 -9.14 6.19 4.80
C PHE A 104 -9.57 5.47 6.07
N LEU A 105 -8.93 5.86 7.19
CA LEU A 105 -9.36 5.45 8.52
C LEU A 105 -10.59 6.27 8.94
N PRO A 106 -11.36 5.80 9.96
CA PRO A 106 -12.50 6.55 10.48
C PRO A 106 -12.16 7.95 10.97
N ASP A 107 -10.91 8.19 11.40
CA ASP A 107 -10.44 9.51 11.84
C ASP A 107 -10.04 10.44 10.68
N GLY A 108 -10.17 9.99 9.44
CA GLY A 108 -9.90 10.78 8.23
C GLY A 108 -8.49 10.65 7.68
N ARG A 109 -7.56 9.98 8.37
CA ARG A 109 -6.21 9.78 7.83
C ARG A 109 -6.25 8.87 6.61
N CYS A 110 -5.51 9.25 5.56
CA CYS A 110 -5.32 8.41 4.39
C CYS A 110 -4.19 7.41 4.65
N ILE A 111 -4.50 6.12 4.63
CA ILE A 111 -3.53 5.06 4.91
C ILE A 111 -2.41 5.06 3.87
N ASN A 112 -2.72 5.30 2.59
CA ASN A 112 -1.70 5.42 1.53
C ASN A 112 -0.61 6.42 1.94
N GLU A 113 -1.03 7.58 2.43
CA GLU A 113 -0.13 8.64 2.89
C GLU A 113 0.65 8.23 4.14
N VAL A 114 -0.03 7.62 5.12
CA VAL A 114 0.60 7.17 6.36
C VAL A 114 1.70 6.14 6.07
N MET A 115 1.48 5.22 5.14
CA MET A 115 2.49 4.23 4.74
C MET A 115 3.75 4.89 4.20
N ILE A 116 3.60 5.96 3.42
CA ILE A 116 4.73 6.72 2.87
C ILE A 116 5.44 7.51 3.98
N THR A 117 4.71 8.30 4.76
CA THR A 117 5.29 9.16 5.79
C THR A 117 5.99 8.36 6.88
N SER A 118 5.48 7.18 7.18
CA SER A 118 6.05 6.28 8.19
C SER A 118 7.19 5.41 7.65
N GLY A 119 7.50 5.50 6.35
CA GLY A 119 8.62 4.78 5.74
C GLY A 119 8.40 3.29 5.51
N TYR A 120 7.14 2.85 5.39
CA TYR A 120 6.81 1.45 5.15
C TYR A 120 6.38 1.14 3.72
N ALA A 121 6.29 2.15 2.88
CA ALA A 121 6.08 2.04 1.45
C ALA A 121 6.77 3.20 0.74
N LYS A 122 7.04 3.03 -0.54
CA LYS A 122 7.61 4.06 -1.41
C LYS A 122 6.61 4.41 -2.51
N PRO A 123 6.79 5.53 -3.22
CA PRO A 123 5.92 5.86 -4.35
C PRO A 123 6.02 4.80 -5.45
N LEU A 124 4.87 4.38 -5.97
CA LEU A 124 4.79 3.53 -7.15
C LEU A 124 4.65 4.40 -8.39
N THR A 125 5.56 4.27 -9.34
CA THR A 125 5.60 5.09 -10.55
C THR A 125 5.02 4.40 -11.78
N ASP A 126 4.62 3.13 -11.67
CA ASP A 126 4.12 2.35 -12.78
C ASP A 126 2.72 2.79 -13.24
N TYR A 127 1.96 3.39 -12.35
CA TYR A 127 0.62 3.92 -12.64
C TYR A 127 0.54 5.39 -12.24
N PRO A 128 -0.03 6.25 -13.10
CA PRO A 128 -0.29 7.63 -12.70
C PRO A 128 -1.41 7.68 -11.65
N CYS A 129 -1.26 8.54 -10.67
CA CYS A 129 -2.33 8.89 -9.75
C CYS A 129 -2.16 10.33 -9.28
N ASN A 130 -3.26 10.94 -8.83
CA ASN A 130 -3.28 12.37 -8.50
C ASN A 130 -2.35 12.73 -7.34
N GLU A 131 -2.15 11.83 -6.38
CA GLU A 131 -1.37 12.08 -5.18
C GLU A 131 0.12 11.75 -5.32
N LEU A 132 0.56 11.25 -6.47
CA LEU A 132 1.93 10.75 -6.65
C LEU A 132 3.00 11.83 -6.37
N GLY A 133 2.77 13.06 -6.81
CA GLY A 133 3.69 14.17 -6.55
C GLY A 133 3.87 14.44 -5.05
N LYS A 134 2.78 14.43 -4.30
CA LYS A 134 2.79 14.55 -2.84
C LYS A 134 3.54 13.38 -2.20
N TYR A 135 3.31 12.16 -2.67
CA TYR A 135 3.95 10.96 -2.13
C TYR A 135 5.47 10.97 -2.35
N ARG A 136 5.93 11.49 -3.47
CA ARG A 136 7.37 11.66 -3.72
C ARG A 136 8.02 12.59 -2.72
N THR A 137 7.36 13.70 -2.40
CA THR A 137 7.85 14.68 -1.41
C THR A 137 7.88 14.05 -0.01
N LEU A 138 6.80 13.40 0.40
CA LEU A 138 6.72 12.73 1.69
C LEU A 138 7.74 11.60 1.83
N ASN A 139 7.97 10.85 0.75
CA ASN A 139 8.97 9.78 0.74
C ASN A 139 10.39 10.32 0.92
N ALA A 140 10.73 11.42 0.24
CA ALA A 140 12.04 12.06 0.40
C ALA A 140 12.29 12.46 1.85
N GLU A 141 11.29 12.99 2.53
CA GLU A 141 11.39 13.35 3.95
C GLU A 141 11.52 12.12 4.86
N ALA A 142 10.69 11.10 4.64
CA ALA A 142 10.76 9.83 5.40
C ALA A 142 12.15 9.20 5.28
N LYS A 143 12.71 9.23 4.07
CA LYS A 143 14.04 8.73 3.77
C LYS A 143 15.13 9.54 4.49
N ARG A 144 15.03 10.87 4.43
CA ARG A 144 15.97 11.79 5.05
C ARG A 144 16.07 11.56 6.57
N ILE A 145 14.95 11.37 7.24
CA ILE A 145 14.91 11.17 8.70
C ILE A 145 15.04 9.71 9.13
N GLY A 146 15.04 8.77 8.19
CA GLY A 146 15.21 7.34 8.46
C GLY A 146 14.00 6.66 9.10
N ASN A 147 12.79 7.05 8.70
CA ASN A 147 11.56 6.44 9.21
C ASN A 147 11.36 5.02 8.70
N GLY A 148 10.76 4.18 9.55
CA GLY A 148 10.30 2.85 9.18
C GLY A 148 11.42 1.99 8.61
N LEU A 149 11.23 1.46 7.40
CA LEU A 149 12.22 0.60 6.74
C LEU A 149 13.51 1.34 6.40
N TYR A 150 13.44 2.66 6.25
CA TYR A 150 14.64 3.47 5.99
C TYR A 150 15.59 3.55 7.19
N SER A 151 15.17 3.06 8.36
CA SER A 151 16.09 2.89 9.49
C SER A 151 17.00 1.66 9.31
N PHE A 152 16.67 0.76 8.39
CA PHE A 152 17.44 -0.47 8.14
C PHE A 152 18.19 -0.43 6.82
N VAL A 153 17.62 0.19 5.80
CA VAL A 153 18.20 0.24 4.44
C VAL A 153 18.00 1.63 3.85
N PRO A 154 18.93 2.08 2.96
CA PRO A 154 18.76 3.37 2.29
C PRO A 154 17.66 3.36 1.23
N ASN A 155 17.34 2.19 0.69
CA ASN A 155 16.31 1.98 -0.33
C ASN A 155 15.67 0.60 -0.16
N PHE A 156 14.46 0.50 -0.61
CA PHE A 156 13.79 -0.79 -0.70
C PHE A 156 12.88 -0.86 -1.92
#